data_a6f1908d4efd427a82956ec7b9760746
#
_entry.id   a6f1908d4efd427a82956ec7b9760746
#
_cell.length_a   1.000
_cell.length_b   1.000
_cell.length_c   1.000
_cell.angle_alpha   90.00
_cell.angle_beta   90.00
_cell.angle_gamma   90.00
#
_symmetry.space_group_name_H-M   'P 1'
#
loop_
_entity.id
_entity.type
_entity.pdbx_description
1 polymer ?
#
loop_
_entity_poly.entity_id
_entity_poly.type
_entity_poly.pdbx_seq_one_letter_code
_entity_poly.pdbx_strand_id
1 'polypeptide(L)'
;MKKIYSKKAKALVLLTAMAFIFANGVPANAANKTITCYKGTVVKKVTAAKPKCPTGYSTTKPKVTTKPTVTAKATTPAVAATVAFSGTYKGNLAIVWGDTYLQVTSVTGKGTGNILGLTDLSGTASAAPAGLCDSFDAKGSIGGGGNTLNVSFDTSAKGCAEDESAPTTIKITGNAQITGGTGKYAGATGTLKVSGVFSVKGGAKETAAFTMDVSGNIKTK
;
A
#
# COMPACT_ATOMS: atom_id res chain seq x y z
N MET A 1 26.11 23.55 33.76
CA MET A 1 27.54 23.16 33.65
C MET A 1 27.66 21.68 33.90
N LYS A 2 28.00 20.89 32.93
CA LYS A 2 28.93 19.79 32.84
C LYS A 2 28.66 19.00 31.54
N LYS A 3 29.53 19.25 30.56
CA LYS A 3 29.67 18.44 29.34
C LYS A 3 30.25 17.09 29.73
N ILE A 4 29.68 16.00 29.19
CA ILE A 4 30.40 14.72 29.14
C ILE A 4 30.42 14.28 27.67
N TYR A 5 31.62 14.46 27.08
CA TYR A 5 32.04 13.81 25.83
C TYR A 5 32.44 12.36 26.13
N SER A 6 31.98 11.40 25.35
CA SER A 6 32.59 10.06 25.27
C SER A 6 32.62 9.62 23.80
N LYS A 7 33.72 9.79 23.25
CA LYS A 7 34.79 8.97 22.67
C LYS A 7 34.35 7.85 21.73
N LYS A 8 34.76 8.07 20.51
CA LYS A 8 34.80 7.22 19.31
C LYS A 8 35.47 5.87 19.58
N ALA A 9 34.90 4.80 19.04
CA ALA A 9 35.64 3.56 18.75
C ALA A 9 35.54 3.30 17.24
N LYS A 10 36.66 3.47 16.55
CA LYS A 10 36.89 3.05 15.16
C LYS A 10 37.28 1.57 15.20
N ALA A 11 36.52 0.70 14.55
CA ALA A 11 36.95 -0.66 14.23
C ALA A 11 37.27 -0.73 12.72
N LEU A 12 38.59 -0.85 12.49
CA LEU A 12 39.19 -1.10 11.18
C LEU A 12 39.15 -2.61 10.95
N VAL A 13 38.43 -3.08 9.94
CA VAL A 13 38.47 -4.49 9.50
C VAL A 13 39.24 -4.55 8.18
N LEU A 14 40.40 -5.24 8.26
CA LEU A 14 41.25 -5.56 7.12
C LEU A 14 40.56 -6.55 6.17
N LEU A 15 40.54 -6.18 4.90
CA LEU A 15 40.27 -7.11 3.78
C LEU A 15 41.55 -7.91 3.50
N THR A 16 41.49 -9.24 3.65
CA THR A 16 42.44 -10.16 3.04
C THR A 16 41.82 -10.76 1.77
N ALA A 17 42.36 -10.32 0.66
CA ALA A 17 42.10 -10.92 -0.66
C ALA A 17 42.86 -12.24 -0.79
N MET A 18 42.17 -13.36 -0.97
CA MET A 18 42.76 -14.61 -1.46
C MET A 18 42.28 -14.87 -2.89
N ALA A 19 43.17 -14.59 -3.83
CA ALA A 19 43.02 -15.00 -5.22
C ALA A 19 43.37 -16.49 -5.34
N PHE A 20 42.39 -17.33 -5.65
CA PHE A 20 42.61 -18.68 -6.16
C PHE A 20 42.40 -18.71 -7.68
N ILE A 21 43.50 -18.76 -8.40
CA ILE A 21 43.54 -19.03 -9.84
C ILE A 21 43.42 -20.52 -10.00
N PHE A 22 42.25 -21.03 -10.42
CA PHE A 22 42.15 -22.39 -11.01
C PHE A 22 41.98 -22.23 -12.51
N ALA A 23 43.07 -22.47 -13.20
CA ALA A 23 43.04 -22.73 -14.63
C ALA A 23 42.50 -24.16 -14.85
N ASN A 24 41.23 -24.27 -15.20
CA ASN A 24 40.67 -25.50 -15.74
C ASN A 24 40.11 -25.20 -17.13
N GLY A 25 40.60 -25.95 -18.10
CA GLY A 25 40.26 -25.84 -19.52
C GLY A 25 38.75 -25.85 -19.74
N VAL A 26 38.29 -24.90 -20.53
CA VAL A 26 36.89 -24.75 -20.93
C VAL A 26 36.57 -25.80 -22.00
N PRO A 27 35.71 -26.82 -21.77
CA PRO A 27 35.19 -27.63 -22.85
C PRO A 27 34.28 -26.73 -23.72
N ALA A 28 34.42 -26.90 -25.06
CA ALA A 28 33.65 -26.16 -26.04
C ALA A 28 32.16 -26.14 -25.69
N ASN A 29 31.61 -24.98 -25.43
CA ASN A 29 30.23 -24.77 -25.06
C ASN A 29 29.31 -25.21 -26.22
N ALA A 30 28.68 -26.38 -26.10
CA ALA A 30 27.50 -26.68 -26.88
C ALA A 30 26.44 -25.62 -26.54
N ALA A 31 26.07 -24.81 -27.54
CA ALA A 31 25.11 -23.73 -27.35
C ALA A 31 23.80 -24.28 -26.75
N ASN A 32 23.44 -23.80 -25.56
CA ASN A 32 22.20 -24.19 -24.89
C ASN A 32 20.99 -23.75 -25.73
N LYS A 33 20.10 -24.70 -26.01
CA LYS A 33 18.83 -24.46 -26.72
C LYS A 33 17.71 -24.35 -25.69
N THR A 34 16.76 -23.42 -25.91
CA THR A 34 15.56 -23.28 -25.09
C THR A 34 14.37 -23.78 -25.88
N ILE A 35 13.58 -24.66 -25.25
CA ILE A 35 12.29 -25.12 -25.78
C ILE A 35 11.18 -24.72 -24.85
N THR A 36 9.98 -24.54 -25.41
CA THR A 36 8.76 -24.23 -24.63
C THR A 36 7.90 -25.50 -24.58
N CYS A 37 7.53 -25.88 -23.37
CA CYS A 37 6.73 -27.07 -23.07
C CYS A 37 5.37 -26.69 -22.54
N TYR A 38 4.32 -27.38 -22.99
CA TYR A 38 2.92 -27.10 -22.67
C TYR A 38 2.24 -28.28 -21.96
N LYS A 39 1.45 -28.00 -20.92
CA LYS A 39 0.54 -28.96 -20.29
C LYS A 39 -0.78 -28.25 -20.03
N GLY A 40 -1.76 -28.38 -20.93
CA GLY A 40 -2.97 -27.56 -20.91
C GLY A 40 -2.63 -26.06 -21.03
N THR A 41 -3.01 -25.27 -20.07
CA THR A 41 -2.73 -23.82 -20.00
C THR A 41 -1.37 -23.48 -19.39
N VAL A 42 -0.68 -24.46 -18.80
CA VAL A 42 0.60 -24.26 -18.12
C VAL A 42 1.74 -24.29 -19.14
N VAL A 43 2.58 -23.27 -19.11
CA VAL A 43 3.75 -23.12 -19.99
C VAL A 43 5.04 -23.17 -19.17
N LYS A 44 6.01 -24.00 -19.58
CA LYS A 44 7.34 -24.10 -18.95
C LYS A 44 8.43 -23.99 -20.00
N LYS A 45 9.44 -23.16 -19.79
CA LYS A 45 10.65 -23.08 -20.63
C LYS A 45 11.74 -23.98 -20.05
N VAL A 46 12.41 -24.76 -20.90
CA VAL A 46 13.52 -25.63 -20.53
C VAL A 46 14.72 -25.31 -21.40
N THR A 47 15.85 -24.98 -20.77
CA THR A 47 17.12 -24.63 -21.43
C THR A 47 18.20 -25.69 -21.09
N ALA A 48 18.75 -26.34 -22.08
CA ALA A 48 19.81 -27.31 -21.93
C ALA A 48 20.54 -27.52 -23.29
N ALA A 49 21.65 -28.22 -23.31
CA ALA A 49 22.35 -28.60 -24.55
C ALA A 49 21.48 -29.50 -25.44
N LYS A 50 20.67 -30.38 -24.85
CA LYS A 50 19.65 -31.22 -25.51
C LYS A 50 18.34 -31.14 -24.68
N PRO A 51 17.55 -30.08 -24.82
CA PRO A 51 16.39 -29.90 -23.97
C PRO A 51 15.27 -30.88 -24.30
N LYS A 52 14.65 -31.46 -23.28
CA LYS A 52 13.46 -32.33 -23.39
C LYS A 52 12.39 -31.82 -22.44
N CYS A 53 11.12 -31.90 -22.81
CA CYS A 53 10.03 -31.57 -21.94
C CYS A 53 9.93 -32.54 -20.76
N PRO A 54 9.63 -32.06 -19.54
CA PRO A 54 9.32 -32.91 -18.40
C PRO A 54 8.13 -33.83 -18.68
N THR A 55 8.05 -34.95 -17.96
CA THR A 55 6.95 -35.90 -18.07
C THR A 55 5.60 -35.21 -17.99
N GLY A 56 4.70 -35.45 -18.92
CA GLY A 56 3.40 -34.85 -19.02
C GLY A 56 3.33 -33.48 -19.70
N TYR A 57 4.46 -32.99 -20.26
CA TYR A 57 4.49 -31.78 -21.09
C TYR A 57 4.85 -32.15 -22.55
N SER A 58 4.30 -31.36 -23.51
CA SER A 58 4.58 -31.50 -24.95
C SER A 58 5.15 -30.22 -25.53
N THR A 59 5.99 -30.31 -26.56
CA THR A 59 6.43 -29.12 -27.33
C THR A 59 5.34 -28.60 -28.25
N THR A 60 4.27 -29.37 -28.48
CA THR A 60 3.11 -28.93 -29.29
C THR A 60 2.17 -28.11 -28.44
N LYS A 61 1.93 -26.87 -28.85
CA LYS A 61 0.93 -26.02 -28.21
C LYS A 61 -0.45 -26.67 -28.35
N PRO A 62 -1.23 -26.88 -27.27
CA PRO A 62 -2.56 -27.45 -27.38
C PRO A 62 -3.40 -26.61 -28.34
N LYS A 63 -4.03 -27.24 -29.32
CA LYS A 63 -5.03 -26.58 -30.14
C LYS A 63 -6.22 -26.27 -29.23
N VAL A 64 -6.44 -25.00 -28.94
CA VAL A 64 -7.63 -24.58 -28.20
C VAL A 64 -8.80 -24.95 -29.07
N THR A 65 -9.48 -26.04 -28.75
CA THR A 65 -10.80 -26.33 -29.27
C THR A 65 -11.72 -25.32 -28.64
N THR A 66 -12.08 -24.30 -29.39
CA THR A 66 -13.07 -23.32 -28.94
C THR A 66 -14.38 -24.09 -28.75
N LYS A 67 -14.69 -24.40 -27.49
CA LYS A 67 -16.05 -24.76 -27.09
C LYS A 67 -16.96 -23.65 -27.63
N PRO A 68 -18.12 -23.97 -28.21
CA PRO A 68 -18.97 -22.94 -28.81
C PRO A 68 -19.20 -21.84 -27.77
N THR A 69 -18.79 -20.66 -28.14
CA THR A 69 -18.97 -19.43 -27.39
C THR A 69 -20.48 -19.27 -27.19
N VAL A 70 -20.94 -19.47 -25.97
CA VAL A 70 -22.22 -18.89 -25.56
C VAL A 70 -22.04 -17.40 -25.85
N THR A 71 -22.83 -16.89 -26.80
CA THR A 71 -22.83 -15.48 -27.17
C THR A 71 -22.97 -14.67 -25.88
N ALA A 72 -21.85 -14.10 -25.45
CA ALA A 72 -21.88 -13.18 -24.33
C ALA A 72 -22.81 -12.06 -24.75
N LYS A 73 -23.97 -12.00 -24.11
CA LYS A 73 -24.90 -10.86 -24.18
C LYS A 73 -24.01 -9.63 -24.04
N ALA A 74 -24.01 -8.80 -25.08
CA ALA A 74 -23.25 -7.55 -25.08
C ALA A 74 -23.57 -6.82 -23.78
N THR A 75 -22.61 -6.82 -22.86
CA THR A 75 -22.71 -6.04 -21.64
C THR A 75 -22.59 -4.60 -22.10
N THR A 76 -23.70 -3.90 -22.09
CA THR A 76 -23.73 -2.43 -22.23
C THR A 76 -22.60 -1.89 -21.36
N PRO A 77 -21.71 -1.01 -21.86
CA PRO A 77 -20.68 -0.42 -21.04
C PRO A 77 -21.33 0.11 -19.78
N ALA A 78 -20.87 -0.32 -18.61
CA ALA A 78 -21.41 0.16 -17.36
C ALA A 78 -21.23 1.68 -17.35
N VAL A 79 -22.34 2.42 -17.32
CA VAL A 79 -22.33 3.88 -17.25
C VAL A 79 -21.63 4.22 -15.93
N ALA A 80 -20.55 4.96 -16.01
CA ALA A 80 -19.82 5.41 -14.84
C ALA A 80 -20.78 6.14 -13.89
N ALA A 81 -21.08 5.54 -12.76
CA ALA A 81 -21.97 6.11 -11.78
C ALA A 81 -21.18 6.97 -10.78
N THR A 82 -21.72 8.16 -10.49
CA THR A 82 -21.22 9.00 -9.40
C THR A 82 -22.15 8.82 -8.21
N VAL A 83 -21.58 8.40 -7.08
CA VAL A 83 -22.33 8.11 -5.85
C VAL A 83 -21.82 8.99 -4.73
N ALA A 84 -22.74 9.66 -4.03
CA ALA A 84 -22.41 10.47 -2.86
C ALA A 84 -21.99 9.56 -1.68
N PHE A 85 -20.94 9.97 -1.00
CA PHE A 85 -20.37 9.33 0.19
C PHE A 85 -20.29 10.33 1.32
N SER A 86 -20.79 9.96 2.49
CA SER A 86 -20.73 10.81 3.68
C SER A 86 -20.82 9.95 4.93
N GLY A 87 -19.86 10.07 5.83
CA GLY A 87 -19.86 9.31 7.08
C GLY A 87 -18.87 9.81 8.10
N THR A 88 -19.10 9.36 9.34
CA THR A 88 -18.24 9.61 10.48
C THR A 88 -17.58 8.30 10.89
N TYR A 89 -16.25 8.30 10.99
CA TYR A 89 -15.45 7.17 11.48
C TYR A 89 -14.91 7.49 12.87
N LYS A 90 -15.00 6.51 13.78
CA LYS A 90 -14.44 6.58 15.13
C LYS A 90 -13.58 5.36 15.38
N GLY A 91 -12.48 5.54 16.11
CA GLY A 91 -11.55 4.44 16.36
C GLY A 91 -10.30 4.89 17.09
N ASN A 92 -9.20 4.19 16.83
CA ASN A 92 -7.94 4.41 17.50
C ASN A 92 -6.79 4.59 16.49
N LEU A 93 -5.82 5.41 16.91
CA LEU A 93 -4.53 5.62 16.25
C LEU A 93 -3.45 5.04 17.16
N ALA A 94 -2.50 4.29 16.60
CA ALA A 94 -1.24 3.96 17.27
C ALA A 94 -0.16 4.92 16.78
N ILE A 95 0.42 5.70 17.68
CA ILE A 95 1.34 6.80 17.39
C ILE A 95 2.71 6.49 17.95
N VAL A 96 3.76 6.79 17.19
CA VAL A 96 5.15 6.77 17.60
C VAL A 96 5.74 8.15 17.33
N TRP A 97 6.32 8.75 18.36
CA TRP A 97 7.06 10.01 18.29
C TRP A 97 8.55 9.73 18.20
N GLY A 98 9.23 10.34 17.24
CA GLY A 98 10.67 10.45 17.19
C GLY A 98 11.11 11.90 17.40
N ASP A 99 12.43 12.16 17.35
CA ASP A 99 12.98 13.50 17.59
C ASP A 99 12.52 14.54 16.57
N THR A 100 12.24 14.12 15.33
CA THR A 100 11.88 15.01 14.22
C THR A 100 10.68 14.51 13.42
N TYR A 101 10.00 13.47 13.88
CA TYR A 101 8.88 12.88 13.15
C TYR A 101 7.78 12.37 14.08
N LEU A 102 6.58 12.33 13.56
CA LEU A 102 5.43 11.62 14.08
C LEU A 102 5.02 10.55 13.09
N GLN A 103 4.84 9.33 13.54
CA GLN A 103 4.36 8.23 12.73
C GLN A 103 3.09 7.63 13.34
N VAL A 104 2.01 7.61 12.57
CA VAL A 104 0.81 6.82 12.88
C VAL A 104 1.00 5.46 12.23
N THR A 105 1.39 4.48 13.04
CA THR A 105 1.70 3.11 12.59
C THR A 105 0.44 2.30 12.29
N SER A 106 -0.69 2.68 12.86
CA SER A 106 -1.99 2.06 12.62
C SER A 106 -3.12 3.05 12.87
N VAL A 107 -4.05 3.06 11.94
CA VAL A 107 -5.39 3.66 12.10
C VAL A 107 -6.39 2.53 11.99
N THR A 108 -7.29 2.40 12.95
CA THR A 108 -8.40 1.43 12.88
C THR A 108 -9.68 2.10 13.38
N GLY A 109 -10.76 1.96 12.62
CA GLY A 109 -12.02 2.60 12.99
C GLY A 109 -13.25 1.95 12.36
N LYS A 110 -14.40 2.33 12.88
CA LYS A 110 -15.72 1.95 12.37
C LYS A 110 -16.49 3.18 11.95
N GLY A 111 -17.17 3.09 10.81
CA GLY A 111 -17.92 4.17 10.19
C GLY A 111 -19.42 4.00 10.31
N THR A 112 -20.12 5.13 10.33
CA THR A 112 -21.58 5.25 10.27
C THR A 112 -21.96 6.36 9.28
N GLY A 113 -23.19 6.33 8.77
CA GLY A 113 -23.71 7.32 7.82
C GLY A 113 -23.98 6.71 6.44
N ASN A 114 -24.02 7.56 5.40
CA ASN A 114 -24.15 7.12 4.00
C ASN A 114 -22.80 6.64 3.45
N ILE A 115 -22.27 5.56 4.01
CA ILE A 115 -20.94 5.02 3.73
C ILE A 115 -20.96 3.83 2.78
N LEU A 116 -22.10 3.56 2.14
CA LEU A 116 -22.26 2.57 1.08
C LEU A 116 -21.79 1.15 1.47
N GLY A 117 -21.87 0.83 2.77
CA GLY A 117 -21.42 -0.45 3.35
C GLY A 117 -19.90 -0.52 3.63
N LEU A 118 -19.16 0.57 3.46
CA LEU A 118 -17.72 0.66 3.75
C LEU A 118 -17.51 1.06 5.23
N THR A 119 -17.68 0.12 6.13
CA THR A 119 -17.72 0.38 7.59
C THR A 119 -16.35 0.37 8.27
N ASP A 120 -15.35 -0.26 7.68
CA ASP A 120 -14.05 -0.50 8.28
C ASP A 120 -13.01 0.47 7.73
N LEU A 121 -12.41 1.29 8.59
CA LEU A 121 -11.30 2.17 8.24
C LEU A 121 -9.99 1.57 8.74
N SER A 122 -8.98 1.58 7.87
CA SER A 122 -7.59 1.25 8.23
C SER A 122 -6.61 2.15 7.48
N GLY A 123 -5.44 2.39 8.07
CA GLY A 123 -4.43 3.22 7.42
C GLY A 123 -3.17 3.46 8.25
N THR A 124 -2.31 4.29 7.69
CA THR A 124 -1.07 4.79 8.31
C THR A 124 -0.84 6.24 7.89
N ALA A 125 -0.08 6.98 8.70
CA ALA A 125 0.31 8.35 8.38
C ALA A 125 1.71 8.67 8.90
N SER A 126 2.31 9.74 8.36
CA SER A 126 3.56 10.30 8.86
C SER A 126 3.57 11.82 8.68
N ALA A 127 4.23 12.50 9.60
CA ALA A 127 4.46 13.94 9.56
C ALA A 127 5.86 14.25 10.12
N ALA A 128 6.39 15.40 9.74
CA ALA A 128 7.58 16.01 10.34
C ALA A 128 7.15 17.34 10.97
N PRO A 129 6.62 17.32 12.21
CA PRO A 129 6.11 18.51 12.87
C PRO A 129 7.22 19.55 13.06
N ALA A 130 6.94 20.79 12.65
CA ALA A 130 7.85 21.93 12.79
C ALA A 130 7.13 23.16 13.40
N GLY A 131 5.81 23.12 13.48
CA GLY A 131 4.97 24.17 14.02
C GLY A 131 3.61 23.66 14.48
N LEU A 132 2.68 24.56 14.69
CA LEU A 132 1.31 24.21 15.10
C LEU A 132 0.49 23.57 13.98
N CYS A 133 0.80 23.85 12.71
CA CYS A 133 0.05 23.35 11.56
C CYS A 133 1.01 22.81 10.51
N ASP A 134 1.16 21.49 10.43
CA ASP A 134 2.08 20.86 9.50
C ASP A 134 1.36 19.96 8.48
N SER A 135 2.01 19.76 7.34
CA SER A 135 1.56 18.80 6.36
C SER A 135 1.82 17.37 6.85
N PHE A 136 0.99 16.45 6.42
CA PHE A 136 1.20 15.03 6.66
C PHE A 136 0.90 14.20 5.41
N ASP A 137 1.57 13.06 5.32
CA ASP A 137 1.27 12.02 4.32
C ASP A 137 0.45 10.93 4.98
N ALA A 138 -0.62 10.49 4.33
CA ALA A 138 -1.41 9.36 4.82
C ALA A 138 -1.98 8.54 3.68
N LYS A 139 -2.13 7.26 3.94
CA LYS A 139 -2.79 6.29 3.04
C LYS A 139 -3.59 5.30 3.85
N GLY A 140 -4.66 4.81 3.25
CA GLY A 140 -5.53 3.87 3.91
C GLY A 140 -6.52 3.19 2.99
N SER A 141 -7.40 2.44 3.60
CA SER A 141 -8.52 1.81 2.94
C SER A 141 -9.78 1.90 3.80
N ILE A 142 -10.90 2.00 3.12
CA ILE A 142 -12.22 1.91 3.72
C ILE A 142 -12.88 0.65 3.16
N GLY A 143 -13.23 -0.29 4.01
CA GLY A 143 -13.69 -1.62 3.63
C GLY A 143 -15.06 -2.00 4.18
N GLY A 144 -15.68 -3.02 3.60
CA GLY A 144 -16.92 -3.60 4.07
C GLY A 144 -17.62 -4.46 3.04
N GLY A 145 -18.29 -5.52 3.46
CA GLY A 145 -19.05 -6.40 2.59
C GLY A 145 -18.24 -7.02 1.43
N GLY A 146 -16.94 -7.29 1.64
CA GLY A 146 -16.05 -7.82 0.61
C GLY A 146 -15.55 -6.79 -0.41
N ASN A 147 -15.83 -5.50 -0.20
CA ASN A 147 -15.38 -4.39 -1.04
C ASN A 147 -14.38 -3.51 -0.28
N THR A 148 -13.47 -2.87 -1.00
CA THR A 148 -12.56 -1.86 -0.44
C THR A 148 -12.48 -0.65 -1.34
N LEU A 149 -12.21 0.51 -0.73
CA LEU A 149 -11.86 1.77 -1.39
C LEU A 149 -10.50 2.20 -0.84
N ASN A 150 -9.50 2.34 -1.69
CA ASN A 150 -8.16 2.77 -1.30
C ASN A 150 -8.05 4.29 -1.47
N VAL A 151 -7.44 4.93 -0.50
CA VAL A 151 -7.30 6.39 -0.46
C VAL A 151 -5.87 6.81 -0.09
N SER A 152 -5.45 7.96 -0.59
CA SER A 152 -4.21 8.62 -0.23
C SER A 152 -4.47 10.10 -0.10
N PHE A 153 -3.98 10.73 0.95
CA PHE A 153 -4.10 12.18 1.10
C PHE A 153 -3.23 12.91 0.09
N ASP A 154 -3.69 14.05 -0.36
CA ASP A 154 -2.93 14.97 -1.20
C ASP A 154 -2.15 15.99 -0.35
N THR A 155 -1.40 16.86 -1.02
CA THR A 155 -0.56 17.87 -0.38
C THR A 155 -1.35 18.95 0.40
N SER A 156 -2.68 18.95 0.33
CA SER A 156 -3.52 19.86 1.12
C SER A 156 -3.72 19.40 2.56
N ALA A 157 -3.32 18.17 2.88
CA ALA A 157 -3.48 17.59 4.20
C ALA A 157 -2.67 18.35 5.27
N LYS A 158 -3.36 18.76 6.31
CA LYS A 158 -2.81 19.51 7.45
C LYS A 158 -3.27 18.89 8.77
N GLY A 159 -2.32 18.77 9.69
CA GLY A 159 -2.57 18.51 11.09
C GLY A 159 -2.21 19.74 11.90
N CYS A 160 -3.17 20.29 12.63
CA CYS A 160 -2.99 21.49 13.45
C CYS A 160 -3.18 21.17 14.92
N ALA A 161 -2.14 21.37 15.72
CA ALA A 161 -2.22 21.28 17.17
C ALA A 161 -2.84 22.56 17.76
N GLU A 162 -3.61 22.43 18.85
CA GLU A 162 -4.13 23.59 19.58
C GLU A 162 -3.05 24.26 20.42
N ASP A 163 -2.07 23.48 20.91
CA ASP A 163 -0.95 23.96 21.72
C ASP A 163 0.38 23.37 21.20
N GLU A 164 1.49 24.09 21.45
CA GLU A 164 2.84 23.67 21.05
C GLU A 164 3.36 22.45 21.83
N SER A 165 2.78 22.16 22.97
CA SER A 165 3.19 21.06 23.85
C SER A 165 2.02 20.13 24.15
N ALA A 166 2.33 18.85 24.31
CA ALA A 166 1.36 17.86 24.77
C ALA A 166 1.12 17.97 26.31
N PRO A 167 -0.10 17.66 26.79
CA PRO A 167 -1.22 17.14 26.03
C PRO A 167 -1.88 18.20 25.14
N THR A 168 -2.22 17.85 23.91
CA THR A 168 -2.87 18.76 22.99
C THR A 168 -3.86 18.04 22.09
N THR A 169 -4.77 18.78 21.48
CA THR A 169 -5.71 18.29 20.48
C THR A 169 -5.19 18.61 19.09
N ILE A 170 -5.16 17.60 18.24
CA ILE A 170 -4.78 17.71 16.83
C ILE A 170 -6.03 17.70 15.97
N LYS A 171 -6.23 18.74 15.19
CA LYS A 171 -7.28 18.83 14.15
C LYS A 171 -6.66 18.52 12.81
N ILE A 172 -7.20 17.53 12.11
CA ILE A 172 -6.78 17.17 10.75
C ILE A 172 -7.81 17.65 9.73
N THR A 173 -7.31 18.14 8.60
CA THR A 173 -8.12 18.50 7.43
C THR A 173 -7.37 18.13 6.17
N GLY A 174 -8.07 17.86 5.08
CA GLY A 174 -7.44 17.60 3.80
C GLY A 174 -8.37 16.93 2.82
N ASN A 175 -7.81 16.61 1.64
CA ASN A 175 -8.49 15.82 0.63
C ASN A 175 -7.80 14.46 0.51
N ALA A 176 -8.58 13.41 0.52
CA ALA A 176 -8.14 12.06 0.24
C ALA A 176 -8.54 11.68 -1.20
N GLN A 177 -7.56 11.44 -2.05
CA GLN A 177 -7.75 10.97 -3.42
C GLN A 177 -8.06 9.47 -3.40
N ILE A 178 -9.09 9.07 -4.11
CA ILE A 178 -9.41 7.65 -4.31
C ILE A 178 -8.42 7.10 -5.34
N THR A 179 -7.59 6.15 -4.92
CA THR A 179 -6.54 5.52 -5.75
C THR A 179 -6.99 4.19 -6.35
N GLY A 180 -8.25 3.79 -6.10
CA GLY A 180 -8.85 2.56 -6.59
C GLY A 180 -9.57 1.80 -5.48
N GLY A 181 -9.81 0.52 -5.71
CA GLY A 181 -10.50 -0.35 -4.75
C GLY A 181 -10.68 -1.76 -5.26
N THR A 182 -11.47 -2.55 -4.53
CA THR A 182 -11.84 -3.92 -4.90
C THR A 182 -13.36 -4.11 -4.95
N GLY A 183 -13.78 -5.23 -5.50
CA GLY A 183 -15.20 -5.54 -5.67
C GLY A 183 -15.90 -4.48 -6.52
N LYS A 184 -17.03 -3.94 -6.05
CA LYS A 184 -17.79 -2.92 -6.77
C LYS A 184 -17.07 -1.57 -6.92
N TYR A 185 -15.95 -1.37 -6.21
CA TYR A 185 -15.11 -0.17 -6.29
C TYR A 185 -13.82 -0.38 -7.09
N ALA A 186 -13.69 -1.50 -7.81
CA ALA A 186 -12.55 -1.73 -8.69
C ALA A 186 -12.42 -0.61 -9.73
N GLY A 187 -11.28 0.09 -9.72
CA GLY A 187 -11.03 1.23 -10.59
C GLY A 187 -11.85 2.49 -10.27
N ALA A 188 -12.42 2.57 -9.06
CA ALA A 188 -13.07 3.79 -8.58
C ALA A 188 -12.10 4.97 -8.50
N THR A 189 -12.64 6.18 -8.71
CA THR A 189 -11.90 7.44 -8.62
C THR A 189 -12.74 8.49 -7.90
N GLY A 190 -12.12 9.58 -7.48
CA GLY A 190 -12.79 10.70 -6.84
C GLY A 190 -11.93 11.31 -5.74
N THR A 191 -12.49 12.31 -5.08
CA THR A 191 -11.86 13.01 -3.97
C THR A 191 -12.83 13.07 -2.80
N LEU A 192 -12.35 12.72 -1.62
CA LEU A 192 -13.09 12.79 -0.37
C LEU A 192 -12.50 13.91 0.50
N LYS A 193 -13.31 14.83 0.95
CA LYS A 193 -12.94 15.80 1.99
C LYS A 193 -12.91 15.08 3.32
N VAL A 194 -11.88 15.34 4.09
CA VAL A 194 -11.65 14.73 5.40
C VAL A 194 -11.44 15.84 6.43
N SER A 195 -12.12 15.73 7.55
CA SER A 195 -11.85 16.50 8.76
C SER A 195 -11.92 15.57 9.97
N GLY A 196 -11.06 15.79 10.95
CA GLY A 196 -11.03 14.90 12.10
C GLY A 196 -10.28 15.50 13.27
N VAL A 197 -10.37 14.81 14.41
CA VAL A 197 -9.77 15.25 15.67
C VAL A 197 -9.30 14.04 16.48
N PHE A 198 -8.15 14.20 17.12
CA PHE A 198 -7.65 13.30 18.15
C PHE A 198 -6.78 14.07 19.14
N SER A 199 -6.58 13.52 20.34
CA SER A 199 -5.74 14.16 21.37
C SER A 199 -4.51 13.30 21.62
N VAL A 200 -3.37 13.95 21.79
CA VAL A 200 -2.07 13.32 22.11
C VAL A 200 -1.65 13.72 23.54
N LYS A 201 -0.94 12.81 24.21
CA LYS A 201 -0.47 12.97 25.59
C LYS A 201 1.04 13.24 25.67
N GLY A 202 1.76 13.10 24.55
CA GLY A 202 3.20 13.33 24.48
C GLY A 202 4.07 12.13 24.87
N GLY A 203 3.50 10.94 24.94
CA GLY A 203 4.28 9.72 25.14
C GLY A 203 5.00 9.28 23.88
N ALA A 204 6.23 8.73 23.99
CA ALA A 204 7.01 8.24 22.86
C ALA A 204 6.25 7.21 22.00
N LYS A 205 5.38 6.42 22.63
CA LYS A 205 4.39 5.56 21.98
C LYS A 205 3.07 5.71 22.71
N GLU A 206 2.02 5.94 21.95
CA GLU A 206 0.69 6.12 22.55
C GLU A 206 -0.42 5.64 21.61
N THR A 207 -1.60 5.44 22.19
CA THR A 207 -2.83 5.18 21.46
C THR A 207 -3.80 6.32 21.74
N ALA A 208 -4.34 6.92 20.68
CA ALA A 208 -5.29 8.00 20.75
C ALA A 208 -6.61 7.61 20.09
N ALA A 209 -7.73 7.94 20.72
CA ALA A 209 -9.02 7.84 20.08
C ALA A 209 -9.20 9.00 19.08
N PHE A 210 -9.86 8.73 17.95
CA PHE A 210 -10.16 9.75 16.95
C PHE A 210 -11.64 9.74 16.56
N THR A 211 -12.09 10.89 16.07
CA THR A 211 -13.31 11.03 15.29
C THR A 211 -12.96 11.73 13.98
N MET A 212 -13.48 11.22 12.86
CA MET A 212 -13.17 11.73 11.53
C MET A 212 -14.42 11.72 10.65
N ASP A 213 -14.73 12.84 10.02
CA ASP A 213 -15.78 12.98 9.03
C ASP A 213 -15.17 12.89 7.62
N VAL A 214 -15.82 12.14 6.75
CA VAL A 214 -15.41 11.92 5.39
C VAL A 214 -16.58 12.13 4.46
N SER A 215 -16.44 12.97 3.44
CA SER A 215 -17.52 13.24 2.48
C SER A 215 -17.00 13.52 1.08
N GLY A 216 -17.79 13.19 0.06
CA GLY A 216 -17.44 13.44 -1.33
C GLY A 216 -18.21 12.59 -2.30
N ASN A 217 -17.67 12.44 -3.51
CA ASN A 217 -18.27 11.64 -4.56
C ASN A 217 -17.31 10.54 -5.03
N ILE A 218 -17.84 9.35 -5.15
CA ILE A 218 -17.13 8.18 -5.69
C ILE A 218 -17.64 7.95 -7.09
N LYS A 219 -16.74 7.97 -8.07
CA LYS A 219 -17.03 7.56 -9.46
C LYS A 219 -16.64 6.10 -9.60
N THR A 220 -17.59 5.24 -9.90
CA THR A 220 -17.38 3.82 -10.22
C THR A 220 -17.37 3.62 -11.73
N LYS A 221 -16.69 2.57 -12.18
CA LYS A 221 -16.70 2.15 -13.59
C LYS A 221 -17.98 1.39 -13.92
#